data_9b2ecfe80241c08d4d35f22a535c7efc
#
_entry.id   9b2ecfe80241c08d4d35f22a535c7efc
#
_cell.length_a   1.000
_cell.length_b   1.000
_cell.length_c   1.000
_cell.angle_alpha   90.00
_cell.angle_beta   90.00
_cell.angle_gamma   90.00
#
_symmetry.space_group_name_H-M   'P 1'
#
loop_
_entity.id
_entity.type
_entity.pdbx_description
1 polymer ?
#
loop_
_entity_poly.entity_id
_entity_poly.type
_entity_poly.pdbx_seq_one_letter_code
_entity_poly.pdbx_strand_id
1 'polypeptide(L)'
;MVFQVIRPTKLSDLWNVFTEYPDAYPIAGGTDILPRLNQGIEHHDVFVSLEGIQELREISFKEDGSVSIGALTKLVEITETLGLNIFKALNHACSKVASPQIRNQATIGGNVLQENRCVYFNQSVSWRRIEPCFKLGGDRCYQYTGSPKCVALFQSDVAPVLMSYGANAVWKGARKTRTVPLSSIYMEAGKKDKAPDEILTELIIPPFSGVLHSVYVRETIRKSFDFPLVSC
;
A
#
# COMPACT_ATOMS: atom_id res chain seq x y z
N MET A 1 12.43 -21.93 0.41
CA MET A 1 12.79 -20.64 1.01
C MET A 1 12.46 -20.75 2.50
N VAL A 2 13.41 -20.55 3.38
CA VAL A 2 13.18 -20.55 4.84
C VAL A 2 13.29 -19.10 5.30
N PHE A 3 12.27 -18.60 5.97
CA PHE A 3 12.25 -17.25 6.55
C PHE A 3 11.62 -17.32 7.93
N GLN A 4 12.01 -16.40 8.80
CA GLN A 4 11.43 -16.24 10.12
C GLN A 4 10.26 -15.24 10.07
N VAL A 5 9.18 -15.49 10.82
CA VAL A 5 8.06 -14.56 10.99
C VAL A 5 7.90 -14.22 12.46
N ILE A 6 8.09 -12.96 12.80
CA ILE A 6 7.89 -12.40 14.14
C ILE A 6 6.51 -11.75 14.19
N ARG A 7 5.76 -11.95 15.25
CA ARG A 7 4.37 -11.49 15.41
C ARG A 7 4.19 -10.65 16.66
N PRO A 8 4.56 -9.36 16.65
CA PRO A 8 4.26 -8.46 17.76
C PRO A 8 2.74 -8.24 17.88
N THR A 9 2.28 -8.03 19.09
CA THR A 9 0.86 -7.75 19.39
C THR A 9 0.61 -6.30 19.75
N LYS A 10 1.67 -5.54 20.04
CA LYS A 10 1.63 -4.12 20.35
C LYS A 10 2.57 -3.35 19.45
N LEU A 11 2.23 -2.12 19.18
CA LEU A 11 3.06 -1.23 18.38
C LEU A 11 4.42 -0.94 19.07
N SER A 12 4.45 -0.90 20.42
CA SER A 12 5.71 -0.76 21.18
C SER A 12 6.70 -1.89 20.92
N ASP A 13 6.22 -3.12 20.77
CA ASP A 13 7.08 -4.30 20.60
C ASP A 13 7.72 -4.34 19.21
N LEU A 14 7.06 -3.70 18.24
CA LEU A 14 7.55 -3.62 16.86
C LEU A 14 8.93 -2.96 16.77
N TRP A 15 9.16 -1.93 17.58
CA TRP A 15 10.44 -1.20 17.59
C TRP A 15 11.58 -2.04 18.13
N ASN A 16 11.31 -2.92 19.08
CA ASN A 16 12.29 -3.88 19.60
C ASN A 16 12.69 -4.85 18.50
N VAL A 17 11.73 -5.32 17.69
CA VAL A 17 12.01 -6.19 16.56
C VAL A 17 12.89 -5.49 15.52
N PHE A 18 12.62 -4.24 15.15
CA PHE A 18 13.46 -3.50 14.21
C PHE A 18 14.86 -3.17 14.77
N THR A 19 14.98 -3.11 16.09
CA THR A 19 16.31 -2.95 16.73
C THR A 19 17.12 -4.24 16.66
N GLU A 20 16.48 -5.39 16.88
CA GLU A 20 17.12 -6.71 16.83
C GLU A 20 17.36 -7.18 15.37
N TYR A 21 16.40 -6.88 14.49
CA TYR A 21 16.42 -7.24 13.06
C TYR A 21 16.22 -5.99 12.20
N PRO A 22 17.26 -5.18 11.93
CA PRO A 22 17.14 -3.92 11.18
C PRO A 22 16.60 -4.08 9.75
N ASP A 23 16.83 -5.24 9.12
CA ASP A 23 16.38 -5.57 7.78
C ASP A 23 15.03 -6.33 7.75
N ALA A 24 14.36 -6.46 8.91
CA ALA A 24 13.07 -7.12 8.97
C ALA A 24 12.02 -6.38 8.13
N TYR A 25 11.32 -7.13 7.29
CA TYR A 25 10.32 -6.57 6.38
C TYR A 25 8.91 -6.62 7.00
N PRO A 26 8.23 -5.46 7.15
CA PRO A 26 6.88 -5.44 7.70
C PRO A 26 5.88 -5.99 6.68
N ILE A 27 5.06 -6.95 7.11
CA ILE A 27 4.01 -7.56 6.30
C ILE A 27 2.64 -7.37 6.94
N ALA A 28 1.68 -6.88 6.16
CA ALA A 28 0.27 -6.82 6.51
C ALA A 28 -0.47 -8.03 5.90
N GLY A 29 -1.47 -7.83 5.05
CA GLY A 29 -2.20 -8.91 4.40
C GLY A 29 -1.42 -9.76 3.38
N GLY A 30 -0.18 -9.43 3.06
CA GLY A 30 0.71 -10.21 2.20
C GLY A 30 0.37 -10.22 0.70
N THR A 31 -0.75 -9.66 0.29
CA THR A 31 -1.30 -9.77 -1.07
C THR A 31 -0.43 -9.15 -2.17
N ASP A 32 0.50 -8.26 -1.81
CA ASP A 32 1.46 -7.67 -2.74
C ASP A 32 2.83 -8.35 -2.67
N ILE A 33 3.36 -8.61 -1.47
CA ILE A 33 4.72 -9.13 -1.28
C ILE A 33 4.82 -10.64 -1.57
N LEU A 34 3.85 -11.46 -1.14
CA LEU A 34 3.92 -12.91 -1.31
C LEU A 34 4.02 -13.35 -2.78
N PRO A 35 3.28 -12.74 -3.74
CA PRO A 35 3.49 -13.01 -5.16
C PRO A 35 4.92 -12.72 -5.63
N ARG A 36 5.53 -11.64 -5.16
CA ARG A 36 6.92 -11.28 -5.54
C ARG A 36 7.95 -12.23 -4.96
N LEU A 37 7.75 -12.70 -3.73
CA LEU A 37 8.56 -13.76 -3.13
C LEU A 37 8.47 -15.05 -3.92
N ASN A 38 7.24 -15.48 -4.26
CA ASN A 38 7.00 -16.69 -5.05
C ASN A 38 7.60 -16.60 -6.47
N GLN A 39 7.69 -15.40 -7.02
CA GLN A 39 8.35 -15.15 -8.30
C GLN A 39 9.88 -15.04 -8.19
N GLY A 40 10.44 -15.08 -6.97
CA GLY A 40 11.87 -14.91 -6.71
C GLY A 40 12.39 -13.48 -6.96
N ILE A 41 11.49 -12.49 -7.04
CA ILE A 41 11.85 -11.08 -7.30
C ILE A 41 12.46 -10.43 -6.05
N GLU A 42 11.98 -10.82 -4.89
CA GLU A 42 12.42 -10.32 -3.59
C GLU A 42 12.78 -11.46 -2.66
N HIS A 43 13.67 -11.17 -1.72
CA HIS A 43 14.09 -12.09 -0.66
C HIS A 43 14.23 -11.31 0.64
N HIS A 44 13.64 -11.85 1.70
CA HIS A 44 13.78 -11.34 3.06
C HIS A 44 13.91 -12.52 4.01
N ASP A 45 14.88 -12.47 4.92
CA ASP A 45 15.12 -13.53 5.90
C ASP A 45 14.15 -13.43 7.09
N VAL A 46 13.75 -12.21 7.44
CA VAL A 46 12.86 -11.92 8.57
C VAL A 46 11.67 -11.08 8.13
N PHE A 47 10.48 -11.54 8.42
CA PHE A 47 9.24 -10.78 8.30
C PHE A 47 8.69 -10.41 9.67
N VAL A 48 8.12 -9.21 9.77
CA VAL A 48 7.36 -8.78 10.93
C VAL A 48 5.90 -8.68 10.54
N SER A 49 5.08 -9.61 11.04
CA SER A 49 3.63 -9.55 10.80
C SER A 49 3.00 -8.46 11.65
N LEU A 50 2.41 -7.49 11.00
CA LEU A 50 1.68 -6.40 11.66
C LEU A 50 0.27 -6.83 12.09
N GLU A 51 -0.21 -7.98 11.66
CA GLU A 51 -1.60 -8.44 11.78
C GLU A 51 -2.10 -8.48 13.23
N GLY A 52 -1.22 -8.78 14.19
CA GLY A 52 -1.55 -8.84 15.61
C GLY A 52 -1.76 -7.48 16.29
N ILE A 53 -1.35 -6.38 15.65
CA ILE A 53 -1.37 -5.04 16.24
C ILE A 53 -2.73 -4.39 16.02
N GLN A 54 -3.63 -4.49 17.01
CA GLN A 54 -5.01 -3.99 16.90
C GLN A 54 -5.09 -2.47 16.73
N GLU A 55 -4.16 -1.72 17.33
CA GLU A 55 -4.06 -0.26 17.22
C GLU A 55 -4.01 0.24 15.76
N LEU A 56 -3.59 -0.61 14.82
CA LEU A 56 -3.49 -0.28 13.39
C LEU A 56 -4.76 -0.59 12.59
N ARG A 57 -5.86 -1.04 13.23
CA ARG A 57 -7.11 -1.44 12.57
C ARG A 57 -8.28 -0.50 12.81
N GLU A 58 -8.11 0.45 13.71
CA GLU A 58 -9.21 1.29 14.14
C GLU A 58 -9.65 2.27 13.05
N ILE A 59 -10.99 2.40 12.86
CA ILE A 59 -11.61 3.48 12.11
C ILE A 59 -12.26 4.40 13.13
N SER A 60 -11.82 5.65 13.20
CA SER A 60 -12.36 6.63 14.13
C SER A 60 -12.87 7.90 13.44
N PHE A 61 -14.06 8.32 13.83
CA PHE A 61 -14.71 9.56 13.40
C PHE A 61 -14.50 10.59 14.50
N LYS A 62 -13.75 11.65 14.19
CA LYS A 62 -13.36 12.66 15.20
C LYS A 62 -14.40 13.79 15.27
N GLU A 63 -14.43 14.49 16.39
CA GLU A 63 -15.36 15.59 16.64
C GLU A 63 -15.18 16.76 15.64
N ASP A 64 -13.97 16.96 15.12
CA ASP A 64 -13.67 17.97 14.09
C ASP A 64 -14.20 17.58 12.71
N GLY A 65 -14.79 16.39 12.56
CA GLY A 65 -15.27 15.84 11.29
C GLY A 65 -14.20 15.13 10.47
N SER A 66 -12.97 15.03 10.93
CA SER A 66 -11.94 14.22 10.29
C SER A 66 -12.17 12.72 10.53
N VAL A 67 -11.69 11.88 9.62
CA VAL A 67 -11.78 10.42 9.74
C VAL A 67 -10.40 9.83 9.68
N SER A 68 -10.05 9.06 10.71
CA SER A 68 -8.82 8.27 10.75
C SER A 68 -9.14 6.82 10.40
N ILE A 69 -8.35 6.25 9.49
CA ILE A 69 -8.45 4.85 9.05
C ILE A 69 -7.11 4.19 9.31
N GLY A 70 -7.08 3.23 10.24
CA GLY A 70 -5.88 2.47 10.57
C GLY A 70 -5.33 1.72 9.35
N ALA A 71 -4.01 1.68 9.21
CA ALA A 71 -3.35 1.14 8.02
C ALA A 71 -3.63 -0.36 7.78
N LEU A 72 -4.00 -1.12 8.82
CA LEU A 72 -4.37 -2.54 8.72
C LEU A 72 -5.87 -2.76 8.49
N THR A 73 -6.70 -1.72 8.41
CA THR A 73 -8.10 -1.86 8.01
C THR A 73 -8.17 -2.53 6.65
N LYS A 74 -8.93 -3.62 6.55
CA LYS A 74 -9.09 -4.36 5.30
C LYS A 74 -9.96 -3.60 4.31
N LEU A 75 -9.71 -3.78 3.02
CA LEU A 75 -10.49 -3.09 1.99
C LEU A 75 -11.97 -3.45 2.04
N VAL A 76 -12.31 -4.68 2.43
CA VAL A 76 -13.70 -5.10 2.63
C VAL A 76 -14.35 -4.37 3.81
N GLU A 77 -13.64 -4.20 4.92
CA GLU A 77 -14.13 -3.50 6.12
C GLU A 77 -14.49 -2.04 5.81
N ILE A 78 -13.73 -1.38 4.94
CA ILE A 78 -14.05 0.00 4.49
C ILE A 78 -15.39 0.03 3.77
N THR A 79 -15.67 -0.94 2.90
CA THR A 79 -16.93 -0.99 2.14
C THR A 79 -18.15 -1.33 3.01
N GLU A 80 -17.95 -1.98 4.14
CA GLU A 80 -18.99 -2.41 5.08
C GLU A 80 -19.23 -1.40 6.21
N THR A 81 -18.31 -0.47 6.45
CA THR A 81 -18.43 0.51 7.52
C THR A 81 -19.40 1.63 7.13
N LEU A 82 -20.58 1.65 7.76
CA LEU A 82 -21.66 2.58 7.45
C LEU A 82 -21.26 4.06 7.51
N GLY A 83 -20.46 4.44 8.50
CA GLY A 83 -19.95 5.82 8.62
C GLY A 83 -19.11 6.30 7.44
N LEU A 84 -18.55 5.39 6.64
CA LEU A 84 -17.78 5.71 5.44
C LEU A 84 -18.64 5.85 4.17
N ASN A 85 -19.94 5.70 4.26
CA ASN A 85 -20.85 5.81 3.09
C ASN A 85 -20.84 7.20 2.44
N ILE A 86 -20.45 8.24 3.17
CA ILE A 86 -20.25 9.59 2.60
C ILE A 86 -19.09 9.63 1.60
N PHE A 87 -18.10 8.74 1.75
CA PHE A 87 -16.92 8.62 0.88
C PHE A 87 -17.20 7.64 -0.27
N LYS A 88 -18.21 7.92 -1.09
CA LYS A 88 -18.69 7.01 -2.16
C LYS A 88 -17.57 6.56 -3.11
N ALA A 89 -16.68 7.48 -3.50
CA ALA A 89 -15.56 7.14 -4.39
C ALA A 89 -14.58 6.18 -3.70
N LEU A 90 -14.29 6.34 -2.39
CA LEU A 90 -13.42 5.44 -1.64
C LEU A 90 -14.02 4.03 -1.56
N ASN A 91 -15.31 3.93 -1.18
CA ASN A 91 -16.02 2.65 -1.14
C ASN A 91 -16.02 1.96 -2.51
N HIS A 92 -16.29 2.72 -3.57
CA HIS A 92 -16.28 2.19 -4.92
C HIS A 92 -14.87 1.72 -5.32
N ALA A 93 -13.83 2.54 -5.11
CA ALA A 93 -12.45 2.16 -5.38
C ALA A 93 -12.06 0.88 -4.63
N CYS A 94 -12.31 0.80 -3.31
CA CYS A 94 -12.05 -0.40 -2.52
C CYS A 94 -12.77 -1.64 -3.08
N SER A 95 -14.02 -1.51 -3.51
CA SER A 95 -14.82 -2.60 -4.08
C SER A 95 -14.28 -3.12 -5.42
N LYS A 96 -13.50 -2.31 -6.14
CA LYS A 96 -12.93 -2.66 -7.45
C LYS A 96 -11.52 -3.24 -7.38
N VAL A 97 -10.85 -3.19 -6.23
CA VAL A 97 -9.53 -3.79 -6.07
C VAL A 97 -9.62 -5.31 -6.21
N ALA A 98 -8.89 -5.88 -7.17
CA ALA A 98 -8.69 -7.31 -7.36
C ALA A 98 -9.97 -8.18 -7.17
N SER A 99 -9.84 -9.34 -6.51
CA SER A 99 -10.97 -10.23 -6.20
C SER A 99 -11.48 -10.04 -4.76
N PRO A 100 -12.69 -10.54 -4.43
CA PRO A 100 -13.20 -10.52 -3.05
C PRO A 100 -12.23 -11.17 -2.06
N GLN A 101 -11.59 -12.28 -2.43
CA GLN A 101 -10.63 -13.00 -1.59
C GLN A 101 -9.42 -12.10 -1.28
N ILE A 102 -8.94 -11.35 -2.27
CA ILE A 102 -7.83 -10.40 -2.06
C ILE A 102 -8.28 -9.26 -1.13
N ARG A 103 -9.47 -8.69 -1.33
CA ARG A 103 -9.98 -7.59 -0.48
C ARG A 103 -10.19 -7.99 0.97
N ASN A 104 -10.49 -9.26 1.23
CA ASN A 104 -10.59 -9.82 2.58
C ASN A 104 -9.24 -9.91 3.31
N GLN A 105 -8.11 -9.78 2.62
CA GLN A 105 -6.77 -9.78 3.19
C GLN A 105 -6.02 -8.47 2.98
N ALA A 106 -6.20 -7.83 1.83
CA ALA A 106 -5.55 -6.58 1.49
C ALA A 106 -5.99 -5.46 2.44
N THR A 107 -5.01 -4.71 2.95
CA THR A 107 -5.25 -3.57 3.85
C THR A 107 -5.12 -2.26 3.09
N ILE A 108 -5.73 -1.20 3.62
CA ILE A 108 -5.64 0.14 3.01
C ILE A 108 -4.19 0.63 2.98
N GLY A 109 -3.44 0.45 4.06
CA GLY A 109 -2.02 0.78 4.11
C GLY A 109 -1.20 -0.01 3.10
N GLY A 110 -1.44 -1.33 2.99
CA GLY A 110 -0.80 -2.16 1.98
C GLY A 110 -1.13 -1.74 0.55
N ASN A 111 -2.36 -1.30 0.30
CA ASN A 111 -2.77 -0.82 -1.03
C ASN A 111 -2.09 0.50 -1.41
N VAL A 112 -2.00 1.48 -0.51
CA VAL A 112 -1.32 2.76 -0.79
C VAL A 112 0.20 2.62 -0.83
N LEU A 113 0.77 1.58 -0.23
CA LEU A 113 2.21 1.32 -0.21
C LEU A 113 2.65 0.25 -1.21
N GLN A 114 1.71 -0.37 -1.94
CA GLN A 114 2.03 -1.44 -2.88
C GLN A 114 3.15 -1.06 -3.86
N GLU A 115 3.85 -2.07 -4.35
CA GLU A 115 4.94 -1.89 -5.30
C GLU A 115 4.40 -1.55 -6.70
N ASN A 116 5.16 -0.78 -7.44
CA ASN A 116 4.84 -0.45 -8.83
C ASN A 116 4.86 -1.70 -9.71
N ARG A 117 4.02 -1.72 -10.74
CA ARG A 117 3.83 -2.84 -11.64
C ARG A 117 4.45 -2.59 -13.01
N CYS A 118 5.12 -3.61 -13.54
CA CYS A 118 5.67 -3.60 -14.88
C CYS A 118 5.81 -5.03 -15.39
N VAL A 119 5.46 -5.28 -16.62
CA VAL A 119 5.56 -6.62 -17.24
C VAL A 119 6.98 -7.19 -17.22
N TYR A 120 7.99 -6.34 -17.24
CA TYR A 120 9.39 -6.76 -17.17
C TYR A 120 9.89 -7.01 -15.74
N PHE A 121 9.39 -6.24 -14.78
CA PHE A 121 9.71 -6.40 -13.36
C PHE A 121 8.98 -7.60 -12.76
N ASN A 122 7.68 -7.72 -13.01
CA ASN A 122 6.82 -8.75 -12.40
C ASN A 122 6.88 -10.11 -13.14
N GLN A 123 8.02 -10.45 -13.72
CA GLN A 123 8.26 -11.79 -14.26
C GLN A 123 9.00 -12.66 -13.24
N SER A 124 8.56 -13.90 -13.10
CA SER A 124 9.29 -14.90 -12.31
C SER A 124 10.74 -14.98 -12.78
N VAL A 125 11.67 -15.00 -11.84
CA VAL A 125 13.10 -15.10 -12.13
C VAL A 125 13.41 -16.36 -12.98
N SER A 126 12.73 -17.47 -12.71
CA SER A 126 12.90 -18.74 -13.47
C SER A 126 12.48 -18.64 -14.95
N TRP A 127 11.62 -17.67 -15.30
CA TRP A 127 11.12 -17.49 -16.65
C TRP A 127 11.65 -16.23 -17.34
N ARG A 128 12.41 -15.42 -16.61
CA ARG A 128 12.95 -14.17 -17.15
C ARG A 128 13.99 -14.45 -18.20
N ARG A 129 13.77 -13.87 -19.38
CA ARG A 129 14.67 -14.01 -20.56
C ARG A 129 15.43 -12.72 -20.87
N ILE A 130 15.34 -11.72 -20.01
CA ILE A 130 16.00 -10.42 -20.16
C ILE A 130 16.93 -10.18 -18.99
N GLU A 131 17.97 -9.40 -19.24
CA GLU A 131 18.86 -8.90 -18.19
C GLU A 131 18.07 -8.05 -17.17
N PRO A 132 18.57 -7.89 -15.91
CA PRO A 132 17.95 -7.06 -14.93
C PRO A 132 17.68 -5.63 -15.42
N CYS A 133 16.48 -5.11 -15.17
CA CYS A 133 16.15 -3.71 -15.41
C CYS A 133 16.52 -2.85 -14.18
N PHE A 134 16.36 -1.51 -14.26
CA PHE A 134 16.65 -0.61 -13.14
C PHE A 134 16.09 -1.06 -11.79
N LYS A 135 14.85 -1.57 -11.76
CA LYS A 135 14.25 -2.07 -10.50
C LYS A 135 14.89 -3.33 -9.95
N LEU A 136 15.66 -4.02 -10.74
CA LEU A 136 16.33 -5.29 -10.40
C LEU A 136 17.85 -5.11 -10.34
N GLY A 137 18.32 -3.86 -10.25
CA GLY A 137 19.74 -3.54 -10.16
C GLY A 137 20.47 -3.45 -11.49
N GLY A 138 19.75 -3.51 -12.61
CA GLY A 138 20.33 -3.30 -13.95
C GLY A 138 20.44 -1.83 -14.35
N ASP A 139 20.80 -1.60 -15.59
CA ASP A 139 21.19 -0.29 -16.13
C ASP A 139 20.21 0.32 -17.15
N ARG A 140 19.06 -0.33 -17.39
CA ARG A 140 18.11 0.08 -18.43
C ARG A 140 16.65 -0.17 -18.09
N CYS A 141 15.76 0.52 -18.81
CA CYS A 141 14.34 0.28 -18.80
C CYS A 141 13.92 -0.42 -20.10
N TYR A 142 13.24 -1.56 -19.99
CA TYR A 142 12.71 -2.28 -21.16
C TYR A 142 11.31 -1.78 -21.58
N GLN A 143 10.61 -1.10 -20.68
CA GLN A 143 9.29 -0.52 -20.97
C GLN A 143 9.42 0.75 -21.83
N TYR A 144 10.48 1.53 -21.60
CA TYR A 144 10.74 2.77 -22.34
C TYR A 144 12.23 2.86 -22.64
N THR A 145 12.61 2.57 -23.89
CA THR A 145 13.99 2.60 -24.35
C THR A 145 14.56 4.00 -24.25
N GLY A 146 15.76 4.12 -23.66
CA GLY A 146 16.43 5.40 -23.45
C GLY A 146 15.96 6.17 -22.20
N SER A 147 15.01 5.65 -21.42
CA SER A 147 14.67 6.26 -20.14
C SER A 147 15.86 6.22 -19.19
N PRO A 148 16.17 7.34 -18.50
CA PRO A 148 17.25 7.37 -17.50
C PRO A 148 16.86 6.74 -16.16
N LYS A 149 15.59 6.33 -15.98
CA LYS A 149 15.04 5.77 -14.75
C LYS A 149 13.89 4.81 -14.99
N CYS A 150 13.49 4.09 -13.94
CA CYS A 150 12.33 3.21 -13.98
C CYS A 150 11.04 4.01 -14.21
N VAL A 151 10.16 3.50 -15.11
CA VAL A 151 8.85 4.08 -15.42
C VAL A 151 7.70 3.15 -15.04
N ALA A 152 7.94 2.19 -14.14
CA ALA A 152 6.90 1.27 -13.68
C ALA A 152 5.71 2.01 -13.07
N LEU A 153 4.50 1.60 -13.42
CA LEU A 153 3.28 2.27 -13.01
C LEU A 153 2.86 1.91 -11.59
N PHE A 154 2.30 2.89 -10.90
CA PHE A 154 1.63 2.70 -9.61
C PHE A 154 0.16 2.34 -9.85
N GLN A 155 -0.30 1.22 -9.30
CA GLN A 155 -1.57 0.59 -9.66
C GLN A 155 -2.60 0.57 -8.52
N SER A 156 -2.48 1.48 -7.56
CA SER A 156 -3.47 1.62 -6.49
C SER A 156 -4.74 2.27 -7.00
N ASP A 157 -5.88 1.62 -6.84
CA ASP A 157 -7.21 2.23 -7.05
C ASP A 157 -7.56 3.22 -5.91
N VAL A 158 -7.05 2.96 -4.71
CA VAL A 158 -7.43 3.69 -3.48
C VAL A 158 -6.65 4.98 -3.29
N ALA A 159 -5.36 4.98 -3.60
CA ALA A 159 -4.49 6.14 -3.36
C ALA A 159 -4.94 7.43 -4.10
N PRO A 160 -5.31 7.40 -5.39
CA PRO A 160 -5.80 8.61 -6.08
C PRO A 160 -7.04 9.20 -5.42
N VAL A 161 -7.97 8.35 -4.96
CA VAL A 161 -9.19 8.78 -4.27
C VAL A 161 -8.87 9.41 -2.91
N LEU A 162 -8.00 8.79 -2.12
CA LEU A 162 -7.56 9.36 -0.85
C LEU A 162 -6.83 10.70 -1.04
N MET A 163 -6.02 10.81 -2.09
CA MET A 163 -5.38 12.09 -2.45
C MET A 163 -6.40 13.17 -2.82
N SER A 164 -7.46 12.81 -3.56
CA SER A 164 -8.51 13.77 -3.91
C SER A 164 -9.29 14.28 -2.70
N TYR A 165 -9.33 13.48 -1.61
CA TYR A 165 -9.87 13.90 -0.32
C TYR A 165 -8.88 14.69 0.54
N GLY A 166 -7.66 14.94 0.06
CA GLY A 166 -6.62 15.61 0.82
C GLY A 166 -6.09 14.77 1.98
N ALA A 167 -6.16 13.45 1.87
CA ALA A 167 -5.75 12.56 2.95
C ALA A 167 -4.28 12.73 3.33
N ASN A 168 -4.00 12.59 4.61
CA ASN A 168 -2.67 12.59 5.19
C ASN A 168 -2.25 11.17 5.62
N ALA A 169 -0.98 10.86 5.45
CA ALA A 169 -0.35 9.64 5.94
C ALA A 169 0.36 9.90 7.27
N VAL A 170 0.10 9.06 8.27
CA VAL A 170 0.79 9.13 9.56
C VAL A 170 1.85 8.03 9.62
N TRP A 171 3.09 8.47 9.62
CA TRP A 171 4.26 7.61 9.80
C TRP A 171 4.70 7.61 11.26
N LYS A 172 4.93 6.45 11.82
CA LYS A 172 5.43 6.30 13.17
C LYS A 172 6.71 5.46 13.18
N GLY A 173 7.75 6.01 13.73
CA GLY A 173 9.01 5.35 14.07
C GLY A 173 9.16 5.18 15.57
N ALA A 174 10.27 4.61 15.99
CA ALA A 174 10.56 4.38 17.42
C ALA A 174 10.54 5.68 18.25
N ARG A 175 10.97 6.79 17.68
CA ARG A 175 11.16 8.08 18.38
C ARG A 175 10.32 9.21 17.84
N LYS A 176 9.79 9.11 16.64
CA LYS A 176 9.14 10.21 15.95
C LYS A 176 7.86 9.75 15.27
N THR A 177 6.85 10.60 15.33
CA THR A 177 5.64 10.50 14.51
C THR A 177 5.61 11.71 13.58
N ARG A 178 5.27 11.51 12.32
CA ARG A 178 5.07 12.58 11.35
C ARG A 178 3.79 12.35 10.55
N THR A 179 3.11 13.44 10.28
CA THR A 179 1.93 13.47 9.41
C THR A 179 2.27 14.27 8.17
N VAL A 180 2.07 13.69 7.01
CA VAL A 180 2.40 14.30 5.72
C VAL A 180 1.27 14.09 4.73
N PRO A 181 1.05 14.98 3.75
CA PRO A 181 0.08 14.73 2.68
C PRO A 181 0.37 13.39 1.99
N LEU A 182 -0.66 12.59 1.75
CA LEU A 182 -0.48 11.28 1.10
C LEU A 182 0.22 11.42 -0.27
N SER A 183 -0.03 12.50 -1.00
CA SER A 183 0.61 12.76 -2.29
C SER A 183 2.13 12.90 -2.19
N SER A 184 2.65 13.38 -1.07
CA SER A 184 4.09 13.64 -0.88
C SER A 184 4.92 12.38 -0.61
N ILE A 185 4.28 11.25 -0.29
CA ILE A 185 5.03 10.03 0.00
C ILE A 185 5.57 9.32 -1.26
N TYR A 186 5.06 9.66 -2.45
CA TYR A 186 5.45 9.02 -3.70
C TYR A 186 6.56 9.80 -4.38
N MET A 187 7.78 9.28 -4.36
CA MET A 187 8.98 9.96 -4.88
C MET A 187 9.28 9.56 -6.33
N GLU A 188 9.50 8.27 -6.56
CA GLU A 188 9.84 7.67 -7.85
C GLU A 188 9.17 6.31 -7.97
N ALA A 189 9.34 5.65 -9.13
CA ALA A 189 8.75 4.33 -9.35
C ALA A 189 9.18 3.32 -8.27
N GLY A 190 8.26 2.99 -7.39
CA GLY A 190 8.45 2.08 -6.24
C GLY A 190 9.13 2.69 -5.03
N LYS A 191 9.57 3.96 -5.09
CA LYS A 191 10.21 4.63 -3.97
C LYS A 191 9.23 5.49 -3.19
N LYS A 192 9.16 5.25 -1.90
CA LYS A 192 8.32 6.02 -0.97
C LYS A 192 9.20 6.85 -0.04
N ASP A 193 8.72 8.05 0.35
CA ASP A 193 9.33 8.85 1.41
C ASP A 193 9.03 8.20 2.78
N LYS A 194 9.91 7.29 3.19
CA LYS A 194 9.80 6.49 4.40
C LYS A 194 11.20 6.26 4.99
N ALA A 195 11.37 6.54 6.28
CA ALA A 195 12.57 6.11 6.98
C ALA A 195 12.57 4.58 7.23
N PRO A 196 13.74 3.95 7.39
CA PRO A 196 13.83 2.49 7.57
C PRO A 196 12.98 1.96 8.74
N ASP A 197 12.95 2.68 9.85
CA ASP A 197 12.22 2.33 11.08
C ASP A 197 10.77 2.86 11.11
N GLU A 198 10.29 3.53 10.07
CA GLU A 198 8.92 4.03 10.03
C GLU A 198 7.95 3.00 9.47
N ILE A 199 6.74 2.96 10.04
CA ILE A 199 5.58 2.28 9.47
C ILE A 199 4.44 3.26 9.28
N LEU A 200 3.60 3.02 8.28
CA LEU A 200 2.33 3.71 8.12
C LEU A 200 1.35 3.16 9.18
N THR A 201 0.85 4.02 10.06
CA THR A 201 -0.08 3.62 11.12
C THR A 201 -1.53 3.92 10.76
N GLU A 202 -1.79 5.05 10.12
CA GLU A 202 -3.14 5.47 9.75
C GLU A 202 -3.13 6.43 8.56
N LEU A 203 -4.28 6.57 7.95
CA LEU A 203 -4.59 7.57 6.93
C LEU A 203 -5.70 8.48 7.48
N ILE A 204 -5.47 9.78 7.49
CA ILE A 204 -6.42 10.77 8.01
C ILE A 204 -7.04 11.53 6.83
N ILE A 205 -8.35 11.40 6.67
CA ILE A 205 -9.13 12.24 5.76
C ILE A 205 -9.56 13.48 6.55
N PRO A 206 -9.18 14.70 6.10
CA PRO A 206 -9.53 15.92 6.81
C PRO A 206 -11.04 16.18 6.74
N PRO A 207 -11.59 17.04 7.63
CA PRO A 207 -12.99 17.38 7.60
C PRO A 207 -13.37 18.12 6.32
N PHE A 208 -14.61 17.91 5.86
CA PHE A 208 -15.20 18.63 4.73
C PHE A 208 -16.22 19.63 5.22
N SER A 209 -16.19 20.82 4.63
CA SER A 209 -17.25 21.80 4.81
C SER A 209 -18.29 21.62 3.69
N GLY A 210 -19.55 21.34 4.07
CA GLY A 210 -20.65 21.19 3.13
C GLY A 210 -20.88 19.74 2.67
N VAL A 211 -21.52 19.58 1.50
CA VAL A 211 -21.90 18.27 0.96
C VAL A 211 -20.77 17.71 0.11
N LEU A 212 -20.32 16.51 0.43
CA LEU A 212 -19.30 15.81 -0.36
C LEU A 212 -19.95 15.04 -1.51
N HIS A 213 -19.63 15.42 -2.74
CA HIS A 213 -19.94 14.65 -3.94
C HIS A 213 -18.64 14.08 -4.50
N SER A 214 -18.53 12.75 -4.57
CA SER A 214 -17.35 12.08 -5.11
C SER A 214 -17.73 10.88 -5.97
N VAL A 215 -17.00 10.69 -7.05
CA VAL A 215 -17.15 9.57 -7.97
C VAL A 215 -15.76 8.99 -8.26
N TYR A 216 -15.67 7.68 -8.36
CA TYR A 216 -14.50 6.99 -8.85
C TYR A 216 -14.83 6.27 -10.15
N VAL A 217 -14.08 6.53 -11.18
CA VAL A 217 -14.22 5.88 -12.49
C VAL A 217 -12.89 5.24 -12.87
N ARG A 218 -12.95 4.04 -13.44
CA ARG A 218 -11.76 3.34 -13.94
C ARG A 218 -12.07 2.64 -15.25
N GLU A 219 -11.10 2.61 -16.13
CA GLU A 219 -11.12 1.82 -17.37
C GLU A 219 -10.14 0.67 -17.25
N THR A 220 -10.56 -0.52 -17.69
CA THR A 220 -9.78 -1.76 -17.62
C THR A 220 -9.94 -2.57 -18.89
N ILE A 221 -8.96 -3.39 -19.26
CA ILE A 221 -9.08 -4.30 -20.41
C ILE A 221 -10.13 -5.36 -20.12
N ARG A 222 -10.08 -5.99 -18.95
CA ARG A 222 -11.04 -7.02 -18.52
C ARG A 222 -12.09 -6.42 -17.61
N LYS A 223 -13.37 -6.76 -17.85
CA LYS A 223 -14.48 -6.28 -17.03
C LYS A 223 -14.57 -6.94 -15.64
N SER A 224 -13.90 -8.09 -15.43
CA SER A 224 -13.91 -8.82 -14.16
C SER A 224 -13.00 -8.16 -13.12
N PHE A 225 -11.78 -8.65 -12.98
CA PHE A 225 -10.77 -7.98 -12.14
C PHE A 225 -9.52 -7.72 -12.99
N ASP A 226 -9.00 -6.52 -12.88
CA ASP A 226 -7.82 -6.08 -13.61
C ASP A 226 -7.21 -4.84 -12.93
N PHE A 227 -5.98 -4.51 -13.29
CA PHE A 227 -5.44 -3.20 -12.97
C PHE A 227 -6.05 -2.13 -13.88
N PRO A 228 -6.29 -0.91 -13.38
CA PRO A 228 -6.77 0.16 -14.23
C PRO A 228 -5.74 0.56 -15.28
N LEU A 229 -6.18 0.77 -16.51
CA LEU A 229 -5.41 1.48 -17.53
C LEU A 229 -5.35 2.97 -17.18
N VAL A 230 -6.48 3.50 -16.74
CA VAL A 230 -6.65 4.85 -16.26
C VAL A 230 -7.75 4.87 -15.20
N SER A 231 -7.62 5.74 -14.21
CA SER A 231 -8.65 6.01 -13.20
C SER A 231 -8.67 7.47 -12.81
N CYS A 232 -9.84 7.96 -12.40
CA CYS A 232 -10.05 9.32 -11.90
C CYS A 232 -11.15 9.37 -10.83
#